data_e66a83be1c0b71f235ca657c20ac5a1b
#
_entry.id   e66a83be1c0b71f235ca657c20ac5a1b
#
_cell.length_a   1.000
_cell.length_b   1.000
_cell.length_c   1.000
_cell.angle_alpha   90.00
_cell.angle_beta   90.00
_cell.angle_gamma   90.00
#
_symmetry.space_group_name_H-M   'P 1'
#
loop_
_entity.id
_entity.type
_entity.pdbx_description
1 polymer ?
#
loop_
_entity_poly.entity_id
_entity_poly.type
_entity_poly.pdbx_seq_one_letter_code
_entity_poly.pdbx_strand_id
1 'polypeptide(L)'
;MSDLEQYAKEHQVPIMMDDGLSFLLEKLKENQCLSFLELGTAIARTSIEVAKLDPRMRVVTIERNSDMIVQAKKNIEESGLSNQIMLIEGDALEVDVNGQFDCIFIDAAKAQYQSFFEKYCKHLNENGIIVSDNMNFHGLVQHPELTQNRNTRQLVRKIHDYHTYLANLSDYETAFYDYGDGVAVTRRK
;
A
#
# COMPACT_ATOMS: atom_id res chain seq x y z
N MET A 1 11.86 -18.55 -0.74
CA MET A 1 10.98 -17.94 0.24
C MET A 1 11.87 -17.26 1.27
N SER A 2 11.71 -15.96 1.47
CA SER A 2 12.49 -15.22 2.47
C SER A 2 11.98 -15.54 3.89
N ASP A 3 12.79 -15.22 4.92
CA ASP A 3 12.37 -15.40 6.33
C ASP A 3 11.10 -14.60 6.63
N LEU A 4 10.91 -13.43 6.00
CA LEU A 4 9.69 -12.61 6.12
C LEU A 4 8.45 -13.31 5.54
N GLU A 5 8.58 -13.94 4.39
CA GLU A 5 7.48 -14.69 3.75
C GLU A 5 7.12 -15.94 4.55
N GLN A 6 8.13 -16.61 5.11
CA GLN A 6 7.90 -17.76 5.98
C GLN A 6 7.15 -17.33 7.23
N TYR A 7 7.60 -16.25 7.90
CA TYR A 7 6.92 -15.68 9.06
C TYR A 7 5.46 -15.31 8.74
N ALA A 8 5.24 -14.60 7.62
CA ALA A 8 3.90 -14.21 7.20
C ALA A 8 2.97 -15.42 7.03
N LYS A 9 3.47 -16.49 6.43
CA LYS A 9 2.72 -17.74 6.23
C LYS A 9 2.39 -18.44 7.56
N GLU A 10 3.38 -18.55 8.45
CA GLU A 10 3.23 -19.21 9.75
C GLU A 10 2.24 -18.47 10.67
N HIS A 11 2.25 -17.13 10.62
CA HIS A 11 1.42 -16.27 11.46
C HIS A 11 0.17 -15.74 10.75
N GLN A 12 -0.09 -16.18 9.50
CA GLN A 12 -1.23 -15.74 8.68
C GLN A 12 -1.32 -14.22 8.52
N VAL A 13 -0.14 -13.56 8.41
CA VAL A 13 -0.07 -12.11 8.15
C VAL A 13 -0.34 -11.87 6.67
N PRO A 14 -1.35 -11.04 6.32
CA PRO A 14 -1.56 -10.67 4.93
C PRO A 14 -0.42 -9.78 4.47
N ILE A 15 0.29 -10.22 3.44
CA ILE A 15 1.32 -9.45 2.75
C ILE A 15 0.98 -9.38 1.27
N MET A 16 1.44 -8.33 0.59
CA MET A 16 1.26 -8.18 -0.86
C MET A 16 1.77 -9.41 -1.61
N MET A 17 1.06 -9.86 -2.63
CA MET A 17 1.48 -10.99 -3.48
C MET A 17 2.75 -10.66 -4.26
N ASP A 18 3.56 -11.66 -4.58
CA ASP A 18 4.91 -11.46 -5.16
C ASP A 18 4.89 -10.75 -6.52
N ASP A 19 3.92 -11.05 -7.36
CA ASP A 19 3.74 -10.41 -8.66
C ASP A 19 3.24 -8.96 -8.51
N GLY A 20 2.37 -8.69 -7.55
CA GLY A 20 1.96 -7.34 -7.18
C GLY A 20 3.12 -6.50 -6.64
N LEU A 21 3.93 -7.08 -5.74
CA LEU A 21 5.13 -6.41 -5.22
C LEU A 21 6.13 -6.13 -6.35
N SER A 22 6.39 -7.11 -7.22
CA SER A 22 7.29 -6.94 -8.37
C SER A 22 6.81 -5.80 -9.28
N PHE A 23 5.51 -5.73 -9.56
CA PHE A 23 4.90 -4.65 -10.30
C PHE A 23 5.06 -3.28 -9.61
N LEU A 24 4.83 -3.20 -8.30
CA LEU A 24 5.05 -1.97 -7.52
C LEU A 24 6.51 -1.50 -7.65
N LEU A 25 7.48 -2.39 -7.44
CA LEU A 25 8.91 -2.06 -7.54
C LEU A 25 9.30 -1.60 -8.95
N GLU A 26 8.71 -2.18 -10.00
CA GLU A 26 8.89 -1.73 -11.38
C GLU A 26 8.35 -0.32 -11.58
N LYS A 27 7.12 -0.03 -11.10
CA LYS A 27 6.53 1.31 -11.17
C LYS A 27 7.36 2.37 -10.43
N LEU A 28 7.93 2.04 -9.27
CA LEU A 28 8.82 2.94 -8.55
C LEU A 28 10.09 3.27 -9.36
N LYS A 29 10.68 2.28 -10.05
CA LYS A 29 11.84 2.49 -10.93
C LYS A 29 11.48 3.31 -12.17
N GLU A 30 10.39 2.98 -12.86
CA GLU A 30 9.90 3.70 -14.05
C GLU A 30 9.66 5.19 -13.75
N ASN A 31 9.11 5.50 -12.58
CA ASN A 31 8.83 6.88 -12.15
C ASN A 31 9.99 7.52 -11.36
N GLN A 32 11.15 6.85 -11.27
CA GLN A 32 12.36 7.34 -10.59
C GLN A 32 12.08 7.80 -9.15
N CYS A 33 11.20 7.10 -8.44
CA CYS A 33 10.81 7.43 -7.08
C CYS A 33 11.98 7.24 -6.11
N LEU A 34 12.18 8.22 -5.23
CA LEU A 34 13.15 8.20 -4.13
C LEU A 34 12.51 8.47 -2.76
N SER A 35 11.23 8.77 -2.73
CA SER A 35 10.44 8.96 -1.52
C SER A 35 9.12 8.18 -1.61
N PHE A 36 8.86 7.38 -0.58
CA PHE A 36 7.76 6.43 -0.53
C PHE A 36 7.00 6.55 0.79
N LEU A 37 5.69 6.70 0.72
CA LEU A 37 4.79 6.64 1.87
C LEU A 37 3.92 5.39 1.76
N GLU A 38 3.97 4.54 2.78
CA GLU A 38 3.14 3.33 2.87
C GLU A 38 2.09 3.48 3.98
N LEU A 39 0.85 3.20 3.65
CA LEU A 39 -0.25 3.10 4.60
C LEU A 39 -0.60 1.63 4.81
N GLY A 40 -0.21 1.10 5.97
CA GLY A 40 -0.29 -0.33 6.30
C GLY A 40 1.06 -1.03 6.14
N THR A 41 1.87 -1.00 7.20
CA THR A 41 3.22 -1.60 7.22
C THR A 41 3.19 -3.12 7.32
N ALA A 42 2.21 -3.67 8.05
CA ALA A 42 2.21 -5.05 8.51
C ALA A 42 3.58 -5.42 9.14
N ILE A 43 4.31 -6.37 8.55
CA ILE A 43 5.65 -6.80 9.02
C ILE A 43 6.80 -6.09 8.28
N ALA A 44 6.54 -4.99 7.58
CA ALA A 44 7.47 -4.16 6.81
C ALA A 44 8.11 -4.84 5.58
N ARG A 45 7.51 -5.89 5.00
CA ARG A 45 8.05 -6.54 3.81
C ARG A 45 8.16 -5.57 2.63
N THR A 46 7.08 -4.88 2.29
CA THR A 46 7.05 -3.92 1.18
C THR A 46 8.02 -2.77 1.41
N SER A 47 7.99 -2.14 2.59
CA SER A 47 8.92 -1.08 2.99
C SER A 47 10.39 -1.47 2.81
N ILE A 48 10.77 -2.69 3.22
CA ILE A 48 12.13 -3.20 3.11
C ILE A 48 12.53 -3.41 1.64
N GLU A 49 11.67 -4.04 0.83
CA GLU A 49 11.95 -4.26 -0.59
C GLU A 49 12.04 -2.95 -1.38
N VAL A 50 11.20 -1.96 -1.04
CA VAL A 50 11.28 -0.61 -1.61
C VAL A 50 12.59 0.08 -1.23
N ALA A 51 12.99 0.04 0.04
CA ALA A 51 14.23 0.67 0.50
C ALA A 51 15.48 0.08 -0.17
N LYS A 52 15.48 -1.20 -0.53
CA LYS A 52 16.58 -1.88 -1.25
C LYS A 52 16.79 -1.38 -2.69
N LEU A 53 15.79 -0.68 -3.29
CA LEU A 53 15.89 -0.23 -4.68
C LEU A 53 17.01 0.78 -4.91
N ASP A 54 17.22 1.68 -3.95
CA ASP A 54 18.24 2.74 -4.02
C ASP A 54 18.67 3.14 -2.60
N PRO A 55 19.98 3.30 -2.32
CA PRO A 55 20.45 3.75 -1.00
C PRO A 55 19.97 5.15 -0.60
N ARG A 56 19.45 5.95 -1.54
CA ARG A 56 18.83 7.25 -1.30
C ARG A 56 17.33 7.17 -1.02
N MET A 57 16.70 6.01 -1.22
CA MET A 57 15.28 5.81 -0.99
C MET A 57 14.92 6.16 0.46
N ARG A 58 13.88 6.98 0.63
CA ARG A 58 13.30 7.33 1.93
C ARG A 58 11.90 6.74 2.01
N VAL A 59 11.71 5.88 2.98
CA VAL A 59 10.43 5.21 3.24
C VAL A 59 9.86 5.74 4.54
N VAL A 60 8.61 6.21 4.48
CA VAL A 60 7.77 6.44 5.66
C VAL A 60 6.65 5.44 5.60
N THR A 61 6.42 4.72 6.69
CA THR A 61 5.37 3.69 6.74
C THR A 61 4.58 3.81 8.04
N ILE A 62 3.27 3.53 7.98
CA ILE A 62 2.34 3.75 9.09
C ILE A 62 1.65 2.45 9.45
N GLU A 63 1.69 2.07 10.73
CA GLU A 63 1.02 0.88 11.25
C GLU A 63 0.36 1.17 12.59
N ARG A 64 -0.86 0.65 12.78
CA ARG A 64 -1.61 0.82 14.04
C ARG A 64 -1.66 -0.43 14.91
N ASN A 65 -1.44 -1.61 14.32
CA ASN A 65 -1.49 -2.87 15.05
C ASN A 65 -0.21 -3.06 15.85
N SER A 66 -0.31 -3.16 17.18
CA SER A 66 0.83 -3.27 18.09
C SER A 66 1.71 -4.48 17.80
N ASP A 67 1.13 -5.63 17.45
CA ASP A 67 1.88 -6.85 17.19
C ASP A 67 2.65 -6.73 15.87
N MET A 68 2.03 -6.13 14.85
CA MET A 68 2.69 -5.83 13.58
C MET A 68 3.81 -4.81 13.75
N ILE A 69 3.61 -3.76 14.56
CA ILE A 69 4.63 -2.76 14.88
C ILE A 69 5.88 -3.40 15.49
N VAL A 70 5.69 -4.29 16.46
CA VAL A 70 6.83 -5.01 17.09
C VAL A 70 7.60 -5.81 16.05
N GLN A 71 6.90 -6.57 15.23
CA GLN A 71 7.55 -7.39 14.19
C GLN A 71 8.19 -6.53 13.09
N ALA A 72 7.53 -5.46 12.66
CA ALA A 72 8.06 -4.53 11.67
C ALA A 72 9.37 -3.89 12.13
N LYS A 73 9.43 -3.39 13.38
CA LYS A 73 10.66 -2.83 13.96
C LYS A 73 11.82 -3.83 13.93
N LYS A 74 11.55 -5.06 14.35
CA LYS A 74 12.55 -6.14 14.32
C LYS A 74 13.06 -6.38 12.90
N ASN A 75 12.14 -6.53 11.94
CA ASN A 75 12.50 -6.81 10.56
C ASN A 75 13.27 -5.65 9.91
N ILE A 76 12.90 -4.40 10.19
CA ILE A 76 13.62 -3.20 9.72
C ILE A 76 15.04 -3.17 10.27
N GLU A 77 15.22 -3.47 11.57
CA GLU A 77 16.54 -3.51 12.20
C GLU A 77 17.41 -4.64 11.60
N GLU A 78 16.88 -5.84 11.49
CA GLU A 78 17.56 -7.01 10.91
C GLU A 78 17.92 -6.81 9.44
N SER A 79 17.16 -6.01 8.69
CA SER A 79 17.44 -5.67 7.29
C SER A 79 18.64 -4.72 7.13
N GLY A 80 19.06 -4.02 8.20
CA GLY A 80 20.09 -2.97 8.15
C GLY A 80 19.62 -1.67 7.48
N LEU A 81 18.31 -1.49 7.24
CA LEU A 81 17.74 -0.35 6.50
C LEU A 81 17.08 0.71 7.42
N SER A 82 17.34 0.67 8.73
CA SER A 82 16.76 1.60 9.71
C SER A 82 17.03 3.07 9.41
N ASN A 83 18.08 3.37 8.67
CA ASN A 83 18.40 4.75 8.24
C ASN A 83 17.55 5.24 7.07
N GLN A 84 16.87 4.34 6.34
CA GLN A 84 16.04 4.65 5.17
C GLN A 84 14.55 4.54 5.50
N ILE A 85 14.15 3.78 6.52
CA ILE A 85 12.76 3.47 6.85
C ILE A 85 12.37 4.09 8.18
N MET A 86 11.35 4.96 8.14
CA MET A 86 10.72 5.55 9.33
C MET A 86 9.35 4.90 9.52
N LEU A 87 9.18 4.16 10.61
CA LEU A 87 7.89 3.62 11.04
C LEU A 87 7.17 4.60 11.97
N ILE A 88 5.96 5.00 11.60
CA ILE A 88 5.04 5.79 12.42
C ILE A 88 3.99 4.86 13.03
N GLU A 89 3.91 4.85 14.36
CA GLU A 89 2.96 4.04 15.10
C GLU A 89 1.64 4.82 15.28
N GLY A 90 0.56 4.35 14.68
CA GLY A 90 -0.75 4.97 14.80
C GLY A 90 -1.70 4.67 13.65
N ASP A 91 -2.92 5.16 13.77
CA ASP A 91 -3.91 5.06 12.71
C ASP A 91 -3.60 6.07 11.60
N ALA A 92 -3.51 5.59 10.35
CA ALA A 92 -3.23 6.45 9.20
C ALA A 92 -4.26 7.57 8.99
N LEU A 93 -5.49 7.46 9.51
CA LEU A 93 -6.45 8.56 9.49
C LEU A 93 -6.19 9.62 10.57
N GLU A 94 -5.46 9.28 11.63
CA GLU A 94 -5.23 10.17 12.77
C GLU A 94 -3.84 10.81 12.75
N VAL A 95 -2.80 10.06 12.33
CA VAL A 95 -1.43 10.57 12.31
C VAL A 95 -1.21 11.56 11.17
N ASP A 96 -0.34 12.54 11.40
CA ASP A 96 0.11 13.46 10.37
C ASP A 96 1.50 13.05 9.85
N VAL A 97 1.71 13.25 8.56
CA VAL A 97 3.03 13.11 7.93
C VAL A 97 3.53 14.45 7.43
N ASN A 98 4.83 14.62 7.43
CA ASN A 98 5.48 15.81 6.89
C ASN A 98 6.16 15.50 5.55
N GLY A 99 6.17 16.49 4.66
CA GLY A 99 6.82 16.37 3.36
C GLY A 99 5.91 15.90 2.24
N GLN A 100 6.54 15.61 1.12
CA GLN A 100 5.91 15.11 -0.10
C GLN A 100 6.64 13.85 -0.56
N PHE A 101 5.91 13.00 -1.30
CA PHE A 101 6.36 11.69 -1.71
C PHE A 101 6.19 11.48 -3.21
N ASP A 102 7.13 10.76 -3.81
CA ASP A 102 7.06 10.36 -5.21
C ASP A 102 6.07 9.22 -5.41
N CYS A 103 5.89 8.38 -4.38
CA CYS A 103 4.86 7.37 -4.37
C CYS A 103 4.15 7.33 -3.00
N ILE A 104 2.82 7.24 -3.04
CA ILE A 104 1.97 6.93 -1.89
C ILE A 104 1.32 5.58 -2.15
N PHE A 105 1.59 4.61 -1.27
CA PHE A 105 1.07 3.25 -1.36
C PHE A 105 -0.02 3.01 -0.32
N ILE A 106 -1.21 2.64 -0.79
CA ILE A 106 -2.40 2.40 0.04
C ILE A 106 -2.65 0.90 0.10
N ASP A 107 -2.25 0.27 1.22
CA ASP A 107 -2.47 -1.15 1.53
C ASP A 107 -2.89 -1.35 3.00
N ALA A 108 -3.81 -0.52 3.47
CA ALA A 108 -4.34 -0.58 4.84
C ALA A 108 -5.78 -1.11 4.87
N ALA A 109 -6.61 -0.59 5.76
CA ALA A 109 -8.01 -0.99 5.88
C ALA A 109 -8.83 -0.62 4.63
N LYS A 110 -9.13 -1.59 3.79
CA LYS A 110 -9.78 -1.43 2.47
C LYS A 110 -11.07 -0.60 2.51
N ALA A 111 -11.82 -0.68 3.61
CA ALA A 111 -13.03 0.12 3.80
C ALA A 111 -12.79 1.64 3.90
N GLN A 112 -11.53 2.08 4.04
CA GLN A 112 -11.11 3.46 4.26
C GLN A 112 -10.27 4.02 3.10
N TYR A 113 -10.11 3.32 1.99
CA TYR A 113 -9.23 3.69 0.88
C TYR A 113 -9.51 5.09 0.34
N GLN A 114 -10.76 5.46 0.14
CA GLN A 114 -11.11 6.81 -0.30
C GLN A 114 -10.65 7.88 0.71
N SER A 115 -10.86 7.66 2.00
CA SER A 115 -10.43 8.58 3.05
C SER A 115 -8.90 8.70 3.12
N PHE A 116 -8.18 7.60 2.90
CA PHE A 116 -6.72 7.64 2.77
C PHE A 116 -6.28 8.45 1.56
N PHE A 117 -6.88 8.21 0.40
CA PHE A 117 -6.59 8.97 -0.81
C PHE A 117 -6.80 10.48 -0.57
N GLU A 118 -7.98 10.87 -0.07
CA GLU A 118 -8.33 12.28 0.19
C GLU A 118 -7.39 12.95 1.20
N LYS A 119 -6.98 12.22 2.24
CA LYS A 119 -6.05 12.73 3.25
C LYS A 119 -4.65 12.93 2.69
N TYR A 120 -4.15 11.97 1.92
CA TYR A 120 -2.74 11.90 1.55
C TYR A 120 -2.41 12.42 0.15
N CYS A 121 -3.37 12.60 -0.77
CA CYS A 121 -3.10 13.10 -2.13
C CYS A 121 -2.41 14.48 -2.16
N LYS A 122 -2.59 15.30 -1.12
CA LYS A 122 -1.89 16.58 -0.94
C LYS A 122 -0.38 16.44 -0.69
N HIS A 123 0.06 15.26 -0.24
CA HIS A 123 1.46 14.93 0.01
C HIS A 123 2.13 14.28 -1.22
N LEU A 124 1.43 14.19 -2.35
CA LEU A 124 2.00 13.66 -3.59
C LEU A 124 2.80 14.73 -4.31
N ASN A 125 4.04 14.41 -4.68
CA ASN A 125 4.85 15.24 -5.58
C ASN A 125 4.14 15.44 -6.93
N GLU A 126 4.52 16.49 -7.68
CA GLU A 126 3.87 16.86 -8.95
C GLU A 126 3.83 15.70 -9.96
N ASN A 127 4.94 14.98 -10.10
CA ASN A 127 5.06 13.81 -10.99
C ASN A 127 4.91 12.47 -10.25
N GLY A 128 4.38 12.50 -9.02
CA GLY A 128 4.24 11.31 -8.19
C GLY A 128 3.07 10.42 -8.60
N ILE A 129 3.07 9.20 -8.04
CA ILE A 129 2.00 8.22 -8.23
C ILE A 129 1.38 7.80 -6.90
N ILE A 130 0.09 7.50 -6.91
CA ILE A 130 -0.59 6.82 -5.82
C ILE A 130 -0.90 5.40 -6.29
N VAL A 131 -0.45 4.42 -5.54
CA VAL A 131 -0.68 3.00 -5.83
C VAL A 131 -1.59 2.42 -4.75
N SER A 132 -2.70 1.78 -5.16
CA SER A 132 -3.63 1.11 -4.25
C SER A 132 -3.66 -0.38 -4.57
N ASP A 133 -3.42 -1.22 -3.56
CA ASP A 133 -3.45 -2.69 -3.68
C ASP A 133 -4.85 -3.26 -3.41
N ASN A 134 -5.02 -4.55 -3.68
CA ASN A 134 -6.22 -5.36 -3.43
C ASN A 134 -7.51 -4.84 -4.11
N MET A 135 -7.37 -4.32 -5.31
CA MET A 135 -8.48 -3.75 -6.05
C MET A 135 -9.47 -4.81 -6.58
N ASN A 136 -9.04 -6.07 -6.71
CA ASN A 136 -9.91 -7.19 -7.14
C ASN A 136 -10.52 -7.97 -5.98
N PHE A 137 -9.90 -7.91 -4.82
CA PHE A 137 -10.30 -8.61 -3.60
C PHE A 137 -10.69 -10.08 -3.87
N HIS A 138 -9.69 -10.86 -4.33
CA HIS A 138 -9.83 -12.27 -4.70
C HIS A 138 -10.90 -12.52 -5.79
N GLY A 139 -11.09 -11.57 -6.71
CA GLY A 139 -12.08 -11.62 -7.76
C GLY A 139 -13.51 -11.28 -7.31
N LEU A 140 -13.73 -11.01 -6.02
CA LEU A 140 -15.06 -10.72 -5.48
C LEU A 140 -15.59 -9.35 -5.89
N VAL A 141 -14.75 -8.42 -6.33
CA VAL A 141 -15.20 -7.12 -6.84
C VAL A 141 -15.93 -7.31 -8.18
N GLN A 142 -15.45 -8.23 -9.01
CA GLN A 142 -16.06 -8.57 -10.30
C GLN A 142 -17.21 -9.58 -10.14
N HIS A 143 -17.14 -10.44 -9.12
CA HIS A 143 -18.07 -11.54 -8.86
C HIS A 143 -18.60 -11.54 -7.42
N PRO A 144 -19.34 -10.49 -7.01
CA PRO A 144 -19.83 -10.34 -5.64
C PRO A 144 -20.84 -11.43 -5.22
N GLU A 145 -21.41 -12.15 -6.19
CA GLU A 145 -22.31 -13.29 -5.96
C GLU A 145 -21.61 -14.51 -5.35
N LEU A 146 -20.27 -14.61 -5.48
CA LEU A 146 -19.50 -15.73 -4.96
C LEU A 146 -19.36 -15.72 -3.43
N THR A 147 -19.75 -14.64 -2.76
CA THR A 147 -19.74 -14.59 -1.29
C THR A 147 -21.14 -14.37 -0.72
N GLN A 148 -21.47 -15.13 0.32
CA GLN A 148 -22.70 -14.98 1.11
C GLN A 148 -22.45 -14.19 2.40
N ASN A 149 -21.18 -13.95 2.76
CA ASN A 149 -20.83 -13.23 3.98
C ASN A 149 -21.17 -11.75 3.86
N ARG A 150 -22.01 -11.24 4.77
CA ARG A 150 -22.49 -9.86 4.76
C ARG A 150 -21.34 -8.83 4.88
N ASN A 151 -20.37 -9.12 5.76
CA ASN A 151 -19.23 -8.20 5.98
C ASN A 151 -18.34 -8.15 4.73
N THR A 152 -18.08 -9.31 4.12
CA THR A 152 -17.32 -9.41 2.86
C THR A 152 -18.04 -8.64 1.74
N ARG A 153 -19.35 -8.77 1.59
CA ARG A 153 -20.13 -8.00 0.61
C ARG A 153 -20.04 -6.49 0.83
N GLN A 154 -20.09 -6.04 2.09
CA GLN A 154 -19.93 -4.61 2.40
C GLN A 154 -18.53 -4.12 2.03
N LEU A 155 -17.49 -4.91 2.28
CA LEU A 155 -16.12 -4.57 1.90
C LEU A 155 -15.94 -4.51 0.39
N VAL A 156 -16.44 -5.51 -0.35
CA VAL A 156 -16.46 -5.55 -1.82
C VAL A 156 -17.12 -4.29 -2.39
N ARG A 157 -18.27 -3.88 -1.82
CA ARG A 157 -18.96 -2.66 -2.22
C ARG A 157 -18.07 -1.42 -2.02
N LYS A 158 -17.39 -1.32 -0.86
CA LYS A 158 -16.46 -0.21 -0.58
C LYS A 158 -15.31 -0.13 -1.59
N ILE A 159 -14.75 -1.27 -1.98
CA ILE A 159 -13.70 -1.33 -3.00
C ILE A 159 -14.26 -0.90 -4.36
N HIS A 160 -15.44 -1.37 -4.74
CA HIS A 160 -16.11 -0.97 -5.99
C HIS A 160 -16.42 0.54 -6.00
N ASP A 161 -16.90 1.09 -4.87
CA ASP A 161 -17.15 2.54 -4.73
C ASP A 161 -15.85 3.32 -4.90
N TYR A 162 -14.72 2.81 -4.36
CA TYR A 162 -13.40 3.42 -4.54
C TYR A 162 -12.90 3.33 -5.99
N HIS A 163 -13.13 2.23 -6.70
CA HIS A 163 -12.88 2.15 -8.15
C HIS A 163 -13.60 3.27 -8.91
N THR A 164 -14.90 3.40 -8.62
CA THR A 164 -15.74 4.43 -9.26
C THR A 164 -15.25 5.82 -8.90
N TYR A 165 -14.86 6.06 -7.66
CA TYR A 165 -14.28 7.32 -7.21
C TYR A 165 -13.01 7.66 -7.99
N LEU A 166 -12.04 6.74 -8.07
CA LEU A 166 -10.79 6.96 -8.80
C LEU A 166 -11.01 7.24 -10.29
N ALA A 167 -11.94 6.50 -10.93
CA ALA A 167 -12.24 6.66 -12.35
C ALA A 167 -12.89 8.01 -12.69
N ASN A 168 -13.53 8.67 -11.71
CA ASN A 168 -14.25 9.93 -11.91
C ASN A 168 -13.49 11.17 -11.40
N LEU A 169 -12.24 11.03 -10.93
CA LEU A 169 -11.43 12.17 -10.52
C LEU A 169 -11.07 13.07 -11.72
N SER A 170 -11.41 14.37 -11.62
CA SER A 170 -11.15 15.34 -12.69
C SER A 170 -9.66 15.61 -12.88
N ASP A 171 -8.92 15.70 -11.78
CA ASP A 171 -7.54 16.15 -11.71
C ASP A 171 -6.51 15.02 -11.74
N TYR A 172 -7.01 13.78 -11.79
CA TYR A 172 -6.19 12.56 -11.78
C TYR A 172 -6.60 11.63 -12.92
N GLU A 173 -5.67 10.82 -13.36
CA GLU A 173 -5.93 9.66 -14.22
C GLU A 173 -5.53 8.38 -13.48
N THR A 174 -6.32 7.33 -13.62
CA THR A 174 -6.10 6.05 -12.96
C THR A 174 -6.09 4.93 -13.99
N ALA A 175 -5.07 4.08 -13.92
CA ALA A 175 -5.01 2.82 -14.64
C ALA A 175 -5.12 1.65 -13.64
N PHE A 176 -5.91 0.65 -14.01
CA PHE A 176 -6.11 -0.57 -13.23
C PHE A 176 -5.34 -1.73 -13.88
N TYR A 177 -4.67 -2.51 -13.06
CA TYR A 177 -3.81 -3.61 -13.49
C TYR A 177 -4.17 -4.89 -12.75
N ASP A 178 -4.02 -6.01 -13.44
CA ASP A 178 -4.37 -7.34 -12.91
C ASP A 178 -3.11 -8.08 -12.40
N TYR A 179 -2.36 -7.42 -11.50
CA TYR A 179 -1.24 -7.98 -10.78
C TYR A 179 -1.63 -8.21 -9.31
N GLY A 180 -1.16 -9.32 -8.71
CA GLY A 180 -1.52 -9.69 -7.35
C GLY A 180 -3.03 -9.81 -7.17
N ASP A 181 -3.56 -9.09 -6.21
CA ASP A 181 -5.02 -8.98 -5.98
C ASP A 181 -5.62 -7.71 -6.63
N GLY A 182 -5.04 -7.28 -7.76
CA GLY A 182 -5.41 -6.08 -8.49
C GLY A 182 -4.78 -4.81 -7.93
N VAL A 183 -4.22 -3.98 -8.81
CA VAL A 183 -3.53 -2.75 -8.43
C VAL A 183 -4.08 -1.57 -9.24
N ALA A 184 -4.36 -0.44 -8.58
CA ALA A 184 -4.64 0.82 -9.23
C ALA A 184 -3.43 1.75 -9.13
N VAL A 185 -3.05 2.39 -10.25
CA VAL A 185 -2.02 3.43 -10.30
C VAL A 185 -2.67 4.73 -10.72
N THR A 186 -2.63 5.73 -9.86
CA THR A 186 -3.24 7.05 -10.05
C THR A 186 -2.16 8.12 -10.08
N ARG A 187 -2.24 9.06 -11.01
CA ARG A 187 -1.35 10.23 -11.11
C ARG A 187 -2.12 11.48 -11.48
N ARG A 188 -1.55 12.64 -11.21
CA ARG A 188 -2.13 13.92 -11.66
C ARG A 188 -2.09 14.01 -13.19
N LYS A 189 -3.10 14.68 -13.77
CA LYS A 189 -3.16 14.98 -15.22
C LYS A 189 -2.25 16.13 -15.60
#